data_38cf4119791d9ab6473505d854ada0d4
#
_entry.id   38cf4119791d9ab6473505d854ada0d4
#
_cell.length_a   1.000
_cell.length_b   1.000
_cell.length_c   1.000
_cell.angle_alpha   90.00
_cell.angle_beta   90.00
_cell.angle_gamma   90.00
#
_symmetry.space_group_name_H-M   'P 1'
#
loop_
_entity.id
_entity.type
_entity.pdbx_description
1 polymer ?
#
loop_
_entity_poly.entity_id
_entity_poly.type
_entity_poly.pdbx_seq_one_letter_code
_entity_poly.pdbx_strand_id
1 'polypeptide(L)'
;TTTGIAQQEGLLNINNKASQYLGTGWTSETLDKENLITSRHLLTMSSGLNDEKDFVIKSNLTYLADAGTRWSYHNVFQKLMDVVAAASKQDFEVYFNSKLKNKIGMDGFWNYGPIFTIYNSSTRSMARFGLLALKNGKWNNEQIINEAFFKESISTSQTINPSYGYLWWLNGKSKYMVPGGQTVYQGALVPNAPADMYAAMGAEDQRIYVIPSKNMVVIRMGDASDPANPNFALSGFDSALWDKINALIK
;
A
#
# COMPACT_ATOMS: atom_id res chain seq x y z
N THR A 1 -0.25 -6.65 -2.63
CA THR A 1 -0.54 -7.71 -3.63
C THR A 1 0.24 -8.98 -3.34
N THR A 2 1.58 -8.99 -3.34
CA THR A 2 2.42 -10.20 -3.10
C THR A 2 2.10 -10.90 -1.77
N THR A 3 1.85 -10.16 -0.70
CA THR A 3 1.40 -10.70 0.59
C THR A 3 0.08 -11.49 0.46
N GLY A 4 -0.86 -10.96 -0.34
CA GLY A 4 -2.13 -11.65 -0.60
C GLY A 4 -1.96 -12.92 -1.44
N ILE A 5 -1.01 -12.92 -2.38
CA ILE A 5 -0.68 -14.13 -3.15
C ILE A 5 -0.06 -15.18 -2.22
N ALA A 6 0.86 -14.79 -1.35
CA ALA A 6 1.46 -15.70 -0.38
C ALA A 6 0.41 -16.27 0.62
N GLN A 7 -0.58 -15.47 1.01
CA GLN A 7 -1.70 -15.98 1.81
C GLN A 7 -2.58 -16.95 1.03
N GLN A 8 -2.88 -16.66 -0.24
CA GLN A 8 -3.63 -17.55 -1.13
C GLN A 8 -2.94 -18.92 -1.28
N GLU A 9 -1.61 -18.94 -1.32
CA GLU A 9 -0.79 -20.16 -1.40
C GLU A 9 -0.67 -20.87 -0.05
N GLY A 10 -1.26 -20.35 1.02
CA GLY A 10 -1.19 -20.93 2.37
C GLY A 10 0.18 -20.76 3.05
N LEU A 11 1.07 -19.93 2.51
CA LEU A 11 2.41 -19.71 3.03
C LEU A 11 2.42 -18.80 4.26
N LEU A 12 1.46 -17.88 4.34
CA LEU A 12 1.27 -16.99 5.48
C LEU A 12 -0.22 -16.76 5.78
N ASN A 13 -0.49 -16.26 6.98
CA ASN A 13 -1.78 -15.68 7.37
C ASN A 13 -1.51 -14.27 7.88
N ILE A 14 -2.12 -13.25 7.29
CA ILE A 14 -1.91 -11.85 7.68
C ILE A 14 -2.32 -11.55 9.12
N ASN A 15 -3.20 -12.35 9.71
CA ASN A 15 -3.64 -12.21 11.11
C ASN A 15 -2.66 -12.85 12.11
N ASN A 16 -1.66 -13.60 11.64
CA ASN A 16 -0.60 -14.10 12.51
C ASN A 16 0.36 -12.98 12.88
N LYS A 17 1.01 -13.16 14.05
CA LYS A 17 2.08 -12.27 14.50
C LYS A 17 3.15 -12.12 13.43
N ALA A 18 3.61 -10.90 13.18
CA ALA A 18 4.70 -10.65 12.25
C ALA A 18 5.99 -11.36 12.69
N SER A 19 6.21 -11.47 14.01
CA SER A 19 7.33 -12.20 14.60
C SER A 19 7.37 -13.71 14.24
N GLN A 20 6.26 -14.31 13.83
CA GLN A 20 6.24 -15.68 13.32
C GLN A 20 7.09 -15.84 12.05
N TYR A 21 7.19 -14.80 11.25
CA TYR A 21 7.95 -14.77 9.99
C TYR A 21 9.29 -14.06 10.17
N LEU A 22 9.32 -12.96 10.92
CA LEU A 22 10.51 -12.11 11.08
C LEU A 22 11.44 -12.59 12.20
N GLY A 23 10.99 -13.55 13.03
CA GLY A 23 11.65 -13.90 14.29
C GLY A 23 11.29 -12.91 15.41
N THR A 24 11.46 -13.34 16.65
CA THR A 24 11.25 -12.50 17.84
C THR A 24 12.37 -11.46 17.98
N GLY A 25 12.03 -10.28 18.46
CA GLY A 25 12.99 -9.19 18.65
C GLY A 25 13.34 -8.47 17.35
N TRP A 26 12.43 -8.47 16.36
CA TRP A 26 12.58 -7.67 15.14
C TRP A 26 12.34 -6.17 15.37
N THR A 27 11.71 -5.84 16.52
CA THR A 27 11.54 -4.47 17.02
C THR A 27 12.37 -4.23 18.28
N SER A 28 12.37 -3.00 18.78
CA SER A 28 12.88 -2.62 20.12
C SER A 28 11.79 -2.53 21.17
N GLU A 29 10.58 -3.01 20.87
CA GLU A 29 9.50 -3.13 21.87
C GLU A 29 9.75 -4.31 22.81
N THR A 30 8.99 -4.35 23.91
CA THR A 30 8.88 -5.56 24.72
C THR A 30 8.19 -6.68 23.93
N LEU A 31 8.52 -7.92 24.21
CA LEU A 31 8.00 -9.07 23.45
C LEU A 31 6.48 -9.20 23.50
N ASP A 32 5.84 -8.76 24.59
CA ASP A 32 4.38 -8.73 24.71
C ASP A 32 3.76 -7.73 23.72
N LYS A 33 4.37 -6.57 23.53
CA LYS A 33 3.91 -5.56 22.56
C LYS A 33 4.23 -5.94 21.12
N GLU A 34 5.45 -6.40 20.84
CA GLU A 34 5.85 -6.92 19.53
C GLU A 34 4.90 -8.03 19.06
N ASN A 35 4.50 -8.92 19.97
CA ASN A 35 3.60 -10.03 19.67
C ASN A 35 2.15 -9.62 19.34
N LEU A 36 1.75 -8.37 19.53
CA LEU A 36 0.47 -7.84 19.08
C LEU A 36 0.51 -7.43 17.60
N ILE A 37 1.71 -7.17 17.05
CA ILE A 37 1.86 -6.72 15.68
C ILE A 37 1.68 -7.90 14.72
N THR A 38 0.66 -7.83 13.88
CA THR A 38 0.41 -8.80 12.81
C THR A 38 0.84 -8.25 11.45
N SER A 39 0.98 -9.11 10.44
CA SER A 39 1.19 -8.66 9.06
C SER A 39 0.04 -7.78 8.55
N ARG A 40 -1.19 -7.99 9.08
CA ARG A 40 -2.33 -7.12 8.80
C ARG A 40 -2.09 -5.69 9.30
N HIS A 41 -1.53 -5.50 10.49
CA HIS A 41 -1.21 -4.18 11.02
C HIS A 41 -0.18 -3.43 10.14
N LEU A 42 0.76 -4.16 9.52
CA LEU A 42 1.68 -3.56 8.52
C LEU A 42 0.95 -3.14 7.24
N LEU A 43 0.01 -3.97 6.75
CA LEU A 43 -0.81 -3.66 5.57
C LEU A 43 -1.75 -2.46 5.79
N THR A 44 -2.22 -2.26 7.01
CA THR A 44 -3.22 -1.25 7.37
C THR A 44 -2.62 0.02 7.96
N MET A 45 -1.29 0.12 8.04
CA MET A 45 -0.57 1.24 8.66
C MET A 45 -0.96 1.48 10.12
N SER A 46 -1.17 0.40 10.87
CA SER A 46 -1.62 0.46 12.28
C SER A 46 -0.76 -0.39 13.21
N SER A 47 0.54 -0.50 12.94
CA SER A 47 1.47 -1.28 13.77
C SER A 47 1.65 -0.74 15.19
N GLY A 48 1.44 0.57 15.39
CA GLY A 48 1.69 1.25 16.66
C GLY A 48 3.16 1.60 16.92
N LEU A 49 4.05 1.24 16.00
CA LEU A 49 5.47 1.58 16.08
C LEU A 49 5.70 3.08 15.87
N ASN A 50 6.76 3.59 16.48
CA ASN A 50 7.17 4.99 16.37
C ASN A 50 7.50 5.33 14.91
N ASP A 51 6.92 6.41 14.41
CA ASP A 51 6.96 6.89 13.04
C ASP A 51 7.78 8.16 12.83
N GLU A 52 8.54 8.58 13.84
CA GLU A 52 9.39 9.79 13.77
C GLU A 52 10.65 9.59 12.92
N LYS A 53 11.04 8.33 12.66
CA LYS A 53 12.27 8.00 11.93
C LYS A 53 11.99 7.15 10.71
N ASP A 54 12.56 7.55 9.59
CA ASP A 54 12.34 6.92 8.29
C ASP A 54 13.01 5.55 8.12
N PHE A 55 14.16 5.33 8.79
CA PHE A 55 14.91 4.08 8.66
C PHE A 55 14.22 2.93 9.39
N VAL A 56 13.92 1.86 8.67
CA VAL A 56 13.26 0.64 9.19
C VAL A 56 14.31 -0.31 9.77
N ILE A 57 15.02 0.14 10.80
CA ILE A 57 16.00 -0.64 11.57
C ILE A 57 15.47 -0.87 12.98
N LYS A 58 15.87 -1.99 13.60
CA LYS A 58 15.36 -2.40 14.91
C LYS A 58 15.35 -1.26 15.95
N SER A 59 16.44 -0.50 16.07
CA SER A 59 16.59 0.58 17.06
C SER A 59 15.57 1.72 16.89
N ASN A 60 14.96 1.86 15.71
CA ASN A 60 13.95 2.88 15.43
C ASN A 60 12.53 2.35 15.59
N LEU A 61 12.36 1.03 15.55
CA LEU A 61 11.05 0.38 15.70
C LEU A 61 10.71 0.23 17.18
N THR A 62 10.42 1.36 17.82
CA THR A 62 10.09 1.47 19.24
C THR A 62 8.57 1.60 19.45
N TYR A 63 8.11 1.30 20.65
CA TYR A 63 6.70 1.43 21.03
C TYR A 63 6.23 2.88 21.03
N LEU A 64 5.07 3.13 20.42
CA LEU A 64 4.36 4.40 20.52
C LEU A 64 2.89 4.19 20.93
N ALA A 65 2.25 3.13 20.44
CA ALA A 65 0.87 2.76 20.75
C ALA A 65 0.67 1.24 20.58
N ASP A 66 -0.40 0.71 21.13
CA ASP A 66 -0.76 -0.69 20.88
C ASP A 66 -1.14 -0.90 19.40
N ALA A 67 -0.73 -2.02 18.84
CA ALA A 67 -1.06 -2.39 17.48
C ALA A 67 -2.59 -2.34 17.25
N GLY A 68 -3.01 -1.68 16.17
CA GLY A 68 -4.43 -1.48 15.84
C GLY A 68 -5.07 -0.23 16.46
N THR A 69 -4.39 0.51 17.35
CA THR A 69 -4.99 1.68 18.05
C THR A 69 -4.58 3.04 17.48
N ARG A 70 -3.53 3.07 16.64
CA ARG A 70 -3.04 4.28 15.99
C ARG A 70 -2.79 4.01 14.51
N TRP A 71 -3.31 4.87 13.65
CA TRP A 71 -2.96 4.85 12.23
C TRP A 71 -1.81 5.82 11.97
N SER A 72 -0.77 5.35 11.28
CA SER A 72 0.29 6.22 10.80
C SER A 72 0.93 5.65 9.54
N TYR A 73 1.02 6.46 8.49
CA TYR A 73 1.75 6.08 7.29
C TYR A 73 3.24 6.06 7.60
N HIS A 74 3.78 4.86 7.79
CA HIS A 74 5.15 4.65 8.24
C HIS A 74 5.83 3.56 7.41
N ASN A 75 7.12 3.73 7.16
CA ASN A 75 7.93 2.85 6.30
C ASN A 75 8.01 1.39 6.76
N VAL A 76 7.58 1.09 7.97
CA VAL A 76 7.56 -0.28 8.52
C VAL A 76 6.78 -1.27 7.64
N PHE A 77 5.86 -0.81 6.78
CA PHE A 77 5.18 -1.68 5.81
C PHE A 77 6.17 -2.43 4.90
N GLN A 78 7.39 -1.93 4.71
CA GLN A 78 8.44 -2.59 3.94
C GLN A 78 8.84 -3.93 4.54
N LYS A 79 8.63 -4.15 5.85
CA LYS A 79 8.80 -5.45 6.51
C LYS A 79 7.91 -6.55 5.93
N LEU A 80 6.87 -6.19 5.18
CA LEU A 80 6.07 -7.17 4.42
C LEU A 80 6.88 -7.90 3.35
N MET A 81 7.96 -7.29 2.83
CA MET A 81 8.87 -7.96 1.91
C MET A 81 9.62 -9.08 2.62
N ASP A 82 10.14 -8.80 3.83
CA ASP A 82 10.82 -9.79 4.67
C ASP A 82 9.84 -10.90 5.11
N VAL A 83 8.60 -10.54 5.46
CA VAL A 83 7.54 -11.51 5.79
C VAL A 83 7.26 -12.46 4.64
N VAL A 84 7.13 -11.93 3.41
CA VAL A 84 6.89 -12.75 2.21
C VAL A 84 8.10 -13.61 1.90
N ALA A 85 9.32 -13.07 1.99
CA ALA A 85 10.54 -13.83 1.76
C ALA A 85 10.69 -15.00 2.76
N ALA A 86 10.49 -14.74 4.04
CA ALA A 86 10.55 -15.77 5.08
C ALA A 86 9.46 -16.83 4.90
N ALA A 87 8.22 -16.42 4.63
CA ALA A 87 7.09 -17.33 4.44
C ALA A 87 7.24 -18.21 3.20
N SER A 88 7.74 -17.65 2.09
CA SER A 88 7.94 -18.37 0.84
C SER A 88 9.25 -19.16 0.79
N LYS A 89 10.19 -18.89 1.72
CA LYS A 89 11.57 -19.41 1.70
C LYS A 89 12.31 -19.07 0.40
N GLN A 90 11.99 -17.93 -0.17
CA GLN A 90 12.59 -17.40 -1.38
C GLN A 90 12.98 -15.95 -1.17
N ASP A 91 13.93 -15.45 -1.93
CA ASP A 91 14.15 -14.02 -2.04
C ASP A 91 12.86 -13.32 -2.51
N PHE A 92 12.56 -12.16 -1.93
CA PHE A 92 11.32 -11.43 -2.23
C PHE A 92 11.20 -11.09 -3.72
N GLU A 93 12.30 -10.68 -4.35
CA GLU A 93 12.29 -10.33 -5.77
C GLU A 93 12.04 -11.55 -6.66
N VAL A 94 12.61 -12.70 -6.32
CA VAL A 94 12.35 -13.96 -7.01
C VAL A 94 10.87 -14.34 -6.90
N TYR A 95 10.30 -14.25 -5.70
CA TYR A 95 8.89 -14.52 -5.47
C TYR A 95 8.00 -13.52 -6.24
N PHE A 96 8.25 -12.23 -6.11
CA PHE A 96 7.53 -11.16 -6.80
C PHE A 96 7.57 -11.36 -8.33
N ASN A 97 8.75 -11.63 -8.88
CA ASN A 97 8.92 -11.84 -10.32
C ASN A 97 8.10 -13.03 -10.81
N SER A 98 8.15 -14.16 -10.11
CA SER A 98 7.46 -15.38 -10.52
C SER A 98 5.93 -15.30 -10.35
N LYS A 99 5.47 -14.65 -9.27
CA LYS A 99 4.06 -14.68 -8.88
C LYS A 99 3.24 -13.50 -9.42
N LEU A 100 3.89 -12.38 -9.71
CA LEU A 100 3.20 -11.17 -10.16
C LEU A 100 3.80 -10.60 -11.44
N LYS A 101 5.06 -10.14 -11.40
CA LYS A 101 5.68 -9.39 -12.49
C LYS A 101 5.56 -10.08 -13.84
N ASN A 102 6.04 -11.32 -13.92
CA ASN A 102 6.05 -12.10 -15.18
C ASN A 102 4.64 -12.51 -15.60
N LYS A 103 3.74 -12.76 -14.63
CA LYS A 103 2.35 -13.16 -14.90
C LYS A 103 1.57 -12.09 -15.65
N ILE A 104 1.77 -10.83 -15.30
CA ILE A 104 1.07 -9.70 -15.93
C ILE A 104 1.95 -8.94 -16.94
N GLY A 105 3.16 -9.44 -17.18
CA GLY A 105 4.09 -8.88 -18.18
C GLY A 105 4.59 -7.47 -17.82
N MET A 106 4.88 -7.21 -16.54
CA MET A 106 5.50 -5.96 -16.12
C MET A 106 7.00 -5.96 -16.39
N ASP A 107 7.52 -4.77 -16.67
CA ASP A 107 8.95 -4.47 -16.66
C ASP A 107 9.31 -3.73 -15.39
N GLY A 108 10.57 -3.76 -14.99
CA GLY A 108 11.09 -2.99 -13.87
C GLY A 108 12.01 -3.80 -12.96
N PHE A 109 12.53 -3.09 -11.97
CA PHE A 109 13.48 -3.63 -11.00
C PHE A 109 13.29 -2.95 -9.64
N TRP A 110 13.70 -3.64 -8.58
CA TRP A 110 13.74 -3.10 -7.25
C TRP A 110 15.03 -2.32 -7.01
N ASN A 111 14.90 -1.11 -6.48
CA ASN A 111 16.00 -0.31 -5.98
C ASN A 111 15.95 -0.33 -4.45
N TYR A 112 16.94 -0.98 -3.85
CA TYR A 112 17.05 -1.15 -2.40
C TYR A 112 17.84 0.02 -1.82
N GLY A 113 17.13 1.05 -1.38
CA GLY A 113 17.71 2.19 -0.70
C GLY A 113 17.75 2.02 0.82
N PRO A 114 18.47 2.92 1.52
CA PRO A 114 18.59 2.85 2.98
C PRO A 114 17.29 3.19 3.73
N ILE A 115 16.41 3.98 3.12
CA ILE A 115 15.12 4.40 3.68
C ILE A 115 13.97 3.68 2.98
N PHE A 116 14.01 3.65 1.64
CA PHE A 116 12.95 3.09 0.82
C PHE A 116 13.48 2.00 -0.11
N THR A 117 12.71 0.95 -0.23
CA THR A 117 12.81 -0.01 -1.32
C THR A 117 11.74 0.33 -2.35
N ILE A 118 12.14 0.72 -3.55
CA ILE A 118 11.26 1.26 -4.58
C ILE A 118 11.29 0.35 -5.81
N TYR A 119 10.11 0.07 -6.36
CA TYR A 119 9.99 -0.60 -7.64
C TYR A 119 9.98 0.42 -8.78
N ASN A 120 11.06 0.50 -9.52
CA ASN A 120 11.17 1.35 -10.70
C ASN A 120 10.59 0.63 -11.91
N SER A 121 9.70 1.30 -12.64
CA SER A 121 8.97 0.68 -13.73
C SER A 121 8.49 1.71 -14.76
N SER A 122 7.95 1.23 -15.87
CA SER A 122 7.33 2.08 -16.88
C SER A 122 5.86 2.38 -16.56
N THR A 123 5.34 3.51 -17.05
CA THR A 123 3.91 3.86 -16.95
C THR A 123 3.02 2.74 -17.52
N ARG A 124 3.44 2.08 -18.60
CA ARG A 124 2.71 0.95 -19.19
C ARG A 124 2.64 -0.25 -18.26
N SER A 125 3.72 -0.57 -17.57
CA SER A 125 3.74 -1.66 -16.57
C SER A 125 2.87 -1.35 -15.37
N MET A 126 2.88 -0.09 -14.89
CA MET A 126 1.97 0.34 -13.83
C MET A 126 0.50 0.31 -14.28
N ALA A 127 0.22 0.57 -15.56
CA ALA A 127 -1.12 0.42 -16.12
C ALA A 127 -1.58 -1.05 -16.12
N ARG A 128 -0.70 -2.01 -16.38
CA ARG A 128 -1.01 -3.44 -16.25
C ARG A 128 -1.36 -3.83 -14.82
N PHE A 129 -0.61 -3.32 -13.86
CA PHE A 129 -0.93 -3.51 -12.44
C PHE A 129 -2.29 -2.86 -12.08
N GLY A 130 -2.55 -1.65 -12.56
CA GLY A 130 -3.84 -0.99 -12.40
C GLY A 130 -5.00 -1.79 -13.03
N LEU A 131 -4.80 -2.39 -14.20
CA LEU A 131 -5.80 -3.27 -14.83
C LEU A 131 -6.03 -4.56 -14.06
N LEU A 132 -4.97 -5.17 -13.50
CA LEU A 132 -5.11 -6.30 -12.58
C LEU A 132 -5.99 -5.92 -11.39
N ALA A 133 -5.74 -4.73 -10.81
CA ALA A 133 -6.53 -4.20 -9.71
C ALA A 133 -8.00 -3.96 -10.12
N LEU A 134 -8.24 -3.30 -11.25
CA LEU A 134 -9.59 -3.05 -11.80
C LEU A 134 -10.39 -4.35 -12.01
N LYS A 135 -9.71 -5.45 -12.29
CA LYS A 135 -10.32 -6.78 -12.50
C LYS A 135 -10.28 -7.65 -11.24
N ASN A 136 -10.22 -7.04 -10.05
CA ASN A 136 -10.22 -7.74 -8.76
C ASN A 136 -9.16 -8.86 -8.67
N GLY A 137 -7.97 -8.57 -9.17
CA GLY A 137 -6.85 -9.50 -9.14
C GLY A 137 -6.83 -10.57 -10.23
N LYS A 138 -7.67 -10.40 -11.26
CA LYS A 138 -7.71 -11.32 -12.42
C LYS A 138 -6.94 -10.72 -13.60
N TRP A 139 -6.08 -11.53 -14.23
CA TRP A 139 -5.34 -11.17 -15.44
C TRP A 139 -5.61 -12.21 -16.54
N ASN A 140 -6.11 -11.77 -17.66
CA ASN A 140 -6.65 -12.65 -18.68
C ASN A 140 -7.71 -13.60 -18.07
N ASN A 141 -7.47 -14.90 -18.08
CA ASN A 141 -8.36 -15.89 -17.47
C ASN A 141 -7.81 -16.46 -16.15
N GLU A 142 -6.67 -15.98 -15.68
CA GLU A 142 -6.02 -16.45 -14.43
C GLU A 142 -6.32 -15.51 -13.26
N GLN A 143 -6.73 -16.07 -12.12
CA GLN A 143 -6.85 -15.34 -10.86
C GLN A 143 -5.47 -15.28 -10.21
N ILE A 144 -4.79 -14.14 -10.35
CA ILE A 144 -3.44 -13.92 -9.84
C ILE A 144 -3.45 -13.75 -8.31
N ILE A 145 -4.42 -13.00 -7.79
CA ILE A 145 -4.64 -12.83 -6.36
C ILE A 145 -6.09 -13.14 -6.04
N ASN A 146 -6.35 -13.87 -4.96
CA ASN A 146 -7.69 -14.23 -4.51
C ASN A 146 -8.62 -13.02 -4.51
N GLU A 147 -9.78 -13.15 -5.16
CA GLU A 147 -10.72 -12.05 -5.33
C GLU A 147 -11.26 -11.51 -4.00
N ALA A 148 -11.53 -12.40 -3.03
CA ALA A 148 -12.02 -11.99 -1.71
C ALA A 148 -10.94 -11.18 -0.96
N PHE A 149 -9.69 -11.64 -0.98
CA PHE A 149 -8.58 -10.89 -0.40
C PHE A 149 -8.39 -9.53 -1.10
N PHE A 150 -8.49 -9.50 -2.43
CA PHE A 150 -8.34 -8.24 -3.17
C PHE A 150 -9.47 -7.26 -2.80
N LYS A 151 -10.71 -7.70 -2.76
CA LYS A 151 -11.86 -6.88 -2.36
C LYS A 151 -11.71 -6.36 -0.92
N GLU A 152 -11.22 -7.20 -0.01
CA GLU A 152 -10.89 -6.76 1.35
C GLU A 152 -9.79 -5.68 1.34
N SER A 153 -8.76 -5.83 0.50
CA SER A 153 -7.65 -4.89 0.40
C SER A 153 -8.04 -3.49 -0.05
N ILE A 154 -9.11 -3.36 -0.84
CA ILE A 154 -9.68 -2.10 -1.32
C ILE A 154 -10.93 -1.68 -0.56
N SER A 155 -11.13 -2.20 0.63
CA SER A 155 -12.19 -1.84 1.58
C SER A 155 -11.59 -1.15 2.80
N THR A 156 -12.41 -0.40 3.55
CA THR A 156 -11.98 0.20 4.83
C THR A 156 -11.44 -0.89 5.75
N SER A 157 -10.18 -0.79 6.13
CA SER A 157 -9.47 -1.82 6.88
C SER A 157 -9.52 -1.64 8.41
N GLN A 158 -9.80 -0.42 8.87
CA GLN A 158 -9.89 -0.03 10.27
C GLN A 158 -10.65 1.32 10.39
N THR A 159 -11.15 1.66 11.58
CA THR A 159 -12.04 2.81 11.80
C THR A 159 -11.32 4.14 12.03
N ILE A 160 -10.01 4.12 12.28
CA ILE A 160 -9.22 5.32 12.59
C ILE A 160 -9.10 6.18 11.32
N ASN A 161 -8.65 5.57 10.22
CA ASN A 161 -8.61 6.18 8.88
C ASN A 161 -9.42 5.33 7.88
N PRO A 162 -10.73 5.53 7.75
CA PRO A 162 -11.56 4.73 6.86
C PRO A 162 -11.20 4.86 5.38
N SER A 163 -10.44 5.88 5.01
CA SER A 163 -9.90 6.09 3.65
C SER A 163 -8.65 5.26 3.35
N TYR A 164 -8.39 4.19 4.14
CA TYR A 164 -7.23 3.32 3.93
C TYR A 164 -7.56 1.84 4.03
N GLY A 165 -7.18 1.10 2.99
CA GLY A 165 -7.28 -0.37 2.91
C GLY A 165 -5.94 -1.05 3.22
N TYR A 166 -5.59 -2.09 2.46
CA TYR A 166 -4.30 -2.77 2.54
C TYR A 166 -3.31 -2.12 1.55
N LEU A 167 -2.67 -1.04 1.99
CA LEU A 167 -1.79 -0.20 1.18
C LEU A 167 -2.50 0.47 -0.02
N TRP A 168 -3.83 0.62 0.05
CA TRP A 168 -4.63 1.35 -0.90
C TRP A 168 -5.31 2.53 -0.24
N TRP A 169 -5.27 3.68 -0.89
CA TRP A 169 -6.06 4.85 -0.55
C TRP A 169 -7.46 4.73 -1.13
N LEU A 170 -8.47 5.03 -0.33
CA LEU A 170 -9.89 4.85 -0.68
C LEU A 170 -10.61 6.19 -0.70
N ASN A 171 -11.19 6.55 -1.84
CA ASN A 171 -12.01 7.76 -1.95
C ASN A 171 -13.45 7.52 -1.43
N GLY A 172 -14.25 8.59 -1.40
CA GLY A 172 -15.68 8.53 -1.05
C GLY A 172 -15.98 8.20 0.40
N LYS A 173 -15.01 8.26 1.30
CA LYS A 173 -15.21 8.09 2.74
C LYS A 173 -15.50 9.41 3.42
N SER A 174 -16.06 9.35 4.64
CA SER A 174 -16.46 10.55 5.39
C SER A 174 -15.30 11.32 6.02
N LYS A 175 -14.16 10.66 6.20
CA LYS A 175 -12.94 11.25 6.79
C LYS A 175 -11.70 10.54 6.30
N TYR A 176 -10.56 11.21 6.40
CA TYR A 176 -9.25 10.64 6.06
C TYR A 176 -8.14 11.24 6.92
N MET A 177 -7.01 10.56 6.95
CA MET A 177 -5.74 11.05 7.50
C MET A 177 -4.67 10.97 6.41
N VAL A 178 -3.62 11.76 6.54
CA VAL A 178 -2.48 11.81 5.60
C VAL A 178 -1.17 11.47 6.32
N PRO A 179 -0.08 11.15 5.60
CA PRO A 179 1.24 10.95 6.19
C PRO A 179 1.71 12.17 7.00
N GLY A 180 2.56 11.94 8.00
CA GLY A 180 3.24 12.99 8.76
C GLY A 180 2.41 13.63 9.88
N GLY A 181 1.21 13.11 10.21
CA GLY A 181 0.40 13.67 11.28
C GLY A 181 -0.74 12.79 11.76
N GLN A 182 -1.42 13.26 12.82
CA GLN A 182 -2.61 12.62 13.38
C GLN A 182 -3.89 13.41 13.13
N THR A 183 -3.82 14.43 12.28
CA THR A 183 -4.99 15.25 11.92
C THR A 183 -5.99 14.43 11.12
N VAL A 184 -7.24 14.46 11.55
CA VAL A 184 -8.38 13.84 10.86
C VAL A 184 -9.09 14.91 10.05
N TYR A 185 -9.06 14.77 8.74
CA TYR A 185 -9.77 15.64 7.80
C TYR A 185 -11.15 15.08 7.50
N GLN A 186 -12.14 15.95 7.38
CA GLN A 186 -13.52 15.56 7.05
C GLN A 186 -13.73 15.56 5.52
N GLY A 187 -14.59 14.64 5.05
CA GLY A 187 -14.93 14.51 3.65
C GLY A 187 -14.11 13.48 2.89
N ALA A 188 -14.32 13.45 1.58
CA ALA A 188 -13.64 12.53 0.68
C ALA A 188 -12.16 12.92 0.48
N LEU A 189 -11.32 11.93 0.24
CA LEU A 189 -9.87 12.10 0.03
C LEU A 189 -9.60 13.02 -1.18
N VAL A 190 -10.30 12.81 -2.30
CA VAL A 190 -10.26 13.63 -3.50
C VAL A 190 -11.72 13.94 -3.89
N PRO A 191 -12.29 15.07 -3.44
CA PRO A 191 -13.73 15.34 -3.55
C PRO A 191 -14.29 15.35 -4.98
N ASN A 192 -13.50 15.77 -5.95
CA ASN A 192 -13.88 15.84 -7.37
C ASN A 192 -13.58 14.54 -8.16
N ALA A 193 -12.98 13.53 -7.53
CA ALA A 193 -12.84 12.20 -8.12
C ALA A 193 -14.08 11.33 -7.85
N PRO A 194 -14.35 10.29 -8.66
CA PRO A 194 -15.44 9.35 -8.38
C PRO A 194 -15.32 8.72 -6.98
N ALA A 195 -16.44 8.53 -6.30
CA ALA A 195 -16.48 8.06 -4.92
C ALA A 195 -15.93 6.63 -4.75
N ASP A 196 -16.02 5.81 -5.79
CA ASP A 196 -15.53 4.43 -5.80
C ASP A 196 -14.05 4.31 -6.22
N MET A 197 -13.38 5.44 -6.45
CA MET A 197 -11.95 5.44 -6.76
C MET A 197 -11.14 4.89 -5.59
N TYR A 198 -10.21 4.01 -5.90
CA TYR A 198 -9.12 3.68 -4.99
C TYR A 198 -7.77 3.87 -5.69
N ALA A 199 -6.72 4.12 -4.94
CA ALA A 199 -5.46 4.54 -5.52
C ALA A 199 -4.23 4.02 -4.77
N ALA A 200 -3.15 3.76 -5.52
CA ALA A 200 -1.81 3.77 -4.98
C ALA A 200 -1.23 5.17 -5.22
N MET A 201 -0.83 5.83 -4.13
CA MET A 201 -0.28 7.18 -4.15
C MET A 201 1.12 7.15 -3.56
N GLY A 202 2.12 7.44 -4.36
CA GLY A 202 3.53 7.51 -3.98
C GLY A 202 4.03 8.95 -3.90
N ALA A 203 5.27 9.08 -3.44
CA ALA A 203 6.00 10.34 -3.47
C ALA A 203 6.07 10.91 -4.89
N GLU A 204 6.32 12.21 -5.01
CA GLU A 204 6.48 12.91 -6.29
C GLU A 204 5.28 12.72 -7.23
N ASP A 205 4.08 12.64 -6.65
CA ASP A 205 2.82 12.47 -7.37
C ASP A 205 2.75 11.22 -8.27
N GLN A 206 3.48 10.14 -7.93
CA GLN A 206 3.29 8.85 -8.60
C GLN A 206 1.89 8.32 -8.27
N ARG A 207 1.09 8.02 -9.29
CA ARG A 207 -0.33 7.65 -9.09
C ARG A 207 -0.74 6.46 -9.95
N ILE A 208 -1.50 5.58 -9.30
CA ILE A 208 -2.34 4.59 -9.95
C ILE A 208 -3.74 4.80 -9.41
N TYR A 209 -4.62 5.44 -10.17
CA TYR A 209 -6.04 5.53 -9.83
C TYR A 209 -6.80 4.42 -10.53
N VAL A 210 -7.68 3.76 -9.80
CA VAL A 210 -8.56 2.71 -10.32
C VAL A 210 -10.00 3.12 -10.04
N ILE A 211 -10.82 3.19 -11.08
CA ILE A 211 -12.20 3.68 -11.02
C ILE A 211 -13.14 2.61 -11.58
N PRO A 212 -13.68 1.73 -10.73
CA PRO A 212 -14.55 0.64 -11.19
C PRO A 212 -15.79 1.12 -11.95
N SER A 213 -16.49 2.15 -11.45
CA SER A 213 -17.70 2.69 -12.09
C SER A 213 -17.48 3.23 -13.51
N LYS A 214 -16.25 3.58 -13.84
CA LYS A 214 -15.85 4.06 -15.16
C LYS A 214 -15.10 3.01 -15.98
N ASN A 215 -14.86 1.80 -15.44
CA ASN A 215 -13.98 0.79 -16.02
C ASN A 215 -12.63 1.40 -16.47
N MET A 216 -12.05 2.24 -15.63
CA MET A 216 -10.94 3.11 -15.99
C MET A 216 -9.77 2.97 -15.00
N VAL A 217 -8.57 3.07 -15.56
CA VAL A 217 -7.32 3.19 -14.82
C VAL A 217 -6.59 4.43 -15.34
N VAL A 218 -6.09 5.25 -14.43
CA VAL A 218 -5.27 6.42 -14.77
C VAL A 218 -3.91 6.27 -14.09
N ILE A 219 -2.85 6.40 -14.85
CA ILE A 219 -1.47 6.32 -14.37
C ILE A 219 -0.79 7.67 -14.58
N ARG A 220 -0.17 8.16 -13.53
CA ARG A 220 0.74 9.29 -13.60
C ARG A 220 2.09 8.89 -12.98
N MET A 221 3.14 9.09 -13.73
CA MET A 221 4.53 8.89 -13.31
C MET A 221 5.39 10.05 -13.82
N GLY A 222 6.43 10.39 -13.10
CA GLY A 222 7.35 11.49 -13.43
C GLY A 222 7.70 12.31 -12.19
N ASP A 223 8.35 13.45 -12.39
CA ASP A 223 8.77 14.35 -11.32
C ASP A 223 7.56 14.96 -10.59
N ALA A 224 7.76 15.43 -9.35
CA ALA A 224 6.73 16.10 -8.59
C ALA A 224 6.14 17.29 -9.36
N SER A 225 4.83 17.48 -9.28
CA SER A 225 4.13 18.63 -9.88
C SER A 225 4.53 19.94 -9.23
N ASP A 226 4.88 19.90 -7.95
CA ASP A 226 5.48 20.99 -7.19
C ASP A 226 6.78 20.51 -6.53
N PRO A 227 7.93 20.64 -7.20
CA PRO A 227 9.23 20.21 -6.65
C PRO A 227 9.64 20.94 -5.36
N ALA A 228 9.08 22.12 -5.09
CA ALA A 228 9.36 22.87 -3.88
C ALA A 228 8.63 22.29 -2.65
N ASN A 229 7.53 21.56 -2.89
CA ASN A 229 6.71 20.95 -1.84
C ASN A 229 6.35 19.51 -2.21
N PRO A 230 7.32 18.59 -2.28
CA PRO A 230 7.04 17.20 -2.62
C PRO A 230 6.19 16.53 -1.53
N ASN A 231 5.13 15.83 -1.94
CA ASN A 231 4.24 15.13 -1.03
C ASN A 231 4.41 13.61 -1.17
N PHE A 232 4.22 12.88 -0.05
CA PHE A 232 4.34 11.42 -0.03
C PHE A 232 3.10 10.67 -0.52
N ALA A 233 1.94 11.33 -0.55
CA ALA A 233 0.68 10.72 -0.98
C ALA A 233 -0.22 11.82 -1.57
N LEU A 234 -1.38 12.09 -0.94
CA LEU A 234 -2.32 13.12 -1.39
C LEU A 234 -1.67 14.50 -1.47
N SER A 235 -1.89 15.18 -2.60
CA SER A 235 -1.44 16.56 -2.81
C SER A 235 -2.51 17.37 -3.55
N GLY A 236 -2.32 18.69 -3.67
CA GLY A 236 -3.17 19.55 -4.50
C GLY A 236 -3.22 19.14 -5.97
N PHE A 237 -2.20 18.43 -6.44
CA PHE A 237 -2.15 17.85 -7.79
C PHE A 237 -3.33 16.91 -8.06
N ASP A 238 -3.72 16.08 -7.08
CA ASP A 238 -4.79 15.09 -7.25
C ASP A 238 -6.11 15.79 -7.67
N SER A 239 -6.50 16.87 -6.97
CA SER A 239 -7.69 17.64 -7.31
C SER A 239 -7.56 18.33 -8.67
N ALA A 240 -6.41 18.96 -8.94
CA ALA A 240 -6.18 19.65 -10.22
C ALA A 240 -6.20 18.69 -11.42
N LEU A 241 -5.64 17.49 -11.26
CA LEU A 241 -5.69 16.45 -12.29
C LEU A 241 -7.12 15.96 -12.51
N TRP A 242 -7.89 15.71 -11.45
CA TRP A 242 -9.26 15.23 -11.57
C TRP A 242 -10.19 16.26 -12.17
N ASP A 243 -9.98 17.57 -11.97
CA ASP A 243 -10.71 18.63 -12.70
C ASP A 243 -10.50 18.51 -14.22
N LYS A 244 -9.27 18.22 -14.66
CA LYS A 244 -8.96 18.04 -16.09
C LYS A 244 -9.53 16.72 -16.64
N ILE A 245 -9.42 15.63 -15.88
CA ILE A 245 -10.00 14.34 -16.30
C ILE A 245 -11.50 14.46 -16.45
N ASN A 246 -12.21 15.05 -15.49
CA ASN A 246 -13.66 15.23 -15.55
C ASN A 246 -14.12 16.09 -16.74
N ALA A 247 -13.30 17.02 -17.20
CA ALA A 247 -13.59 17.80 -18.41
C ALA A 247 -13.52 16.97 -19.70
N LEU A 248 -12.79 15.83 -19.67
CA LEU A 248 -12.59 14.95 -20.83
C LEU A 248 -13.55 13.76 -20.85
N ILE A 249 -13.88 13.22 -19.67
CA ILE A 249 -14.81 12.09 -19.52
C ILE A 249 -16.23 12.62 -19.31
N LYS A 250 -17.03 12.54 -20.34
CA LYS A 250 -18.47 12.92 -20.28
C LYS A 250 -19.32 11.73 -19.83
#